data_adb915eb4dfb58911d9a03009a50b3ed
#
_entry.id   adb915eb4dfb58911d9a03009a50b3ed
#
_cell.length_a   1.000
_cell.length_b   1.000
_cell.length_c   1.000
_cell.angle_alpha   90.00
_cell.angle_beta   90.00
_cell.angle_gamma   90.00
#
_symmetry.space_group_name_H-M   'P 1'
#
loop_
_entity.id
_entity.type
_entity.pdbx_description
1 polymer ?
#
loop_
_entity_poly.entity_id
_entity_poly.type
_entity_poly.pdbx_seq_one_letter_code
_entity_poly.pdbx_strand_id
1 'polypeptide(L)'
;MAPETPRPAAISFSELTKVYRLYATPRDRLVEILTGRPRHGEVAALRGVSAEVPRGSVVGIIGENGSGKSTLLKILAGTTSPTSGTSRVGGRVAAILELGSSFHPEVTGRRNAVLQAALSGLSGDEVEAAIPEIERFAELGDFFDRPVK
;
A
#
# COMPACT_ATOMS: atom_id res chain seq x y z
N MET A 1 34.21 -13.85 -13.72
CA MET A 1 32.88 -13.29 -13.31
C MET A 1 32.98 -13.09 -11.82
N ALA A 2 33.12 -11.84 -11.35
CA ALA A 2 33.23 -11.54 -9.93
C ALA A 2 31.87 -11.86 -9.25
N PRO A 3 31.86 -12.43 -8.04
CA PRO A 3 30.60 -12.62 -7.32
C PRO A 3 29.95 -11.27 -7.05
N GLU A 4 28.74 -11.06 -7.57
CA GLU A 4 27.96 -9.88 -7.25
C GLU A 4 27.70 -9.85 -5.74
N THR A 5 28.22 -8.84 -5.07
CA THR A 5 27.93 -8.61 -3.65
C THR A 5 26.40 -8.50 -3.51
N PRO A 6 25.75 -9.30 -2.65
CA PRO A 6 24.31 -9.26 -2.52
C PRO A 6 23.87 -7.83 -2.14
N ARG A 7 23.05 -7.22 -2.99
CA ARG A 7 22.49 -5.89 -2.72
C ARG A 7 21.61 -5.97 -1.48
N PRO A 8 21.71 -5.03 -0.54
CA PRO A 8 20.86 -5.05 0.64
C PRO A 8 19.37 -5.03 0.24
N ALA A 9 18.58 -5.86 0.89
CA ALA A 9 17.14 -5.93 0.60
C ALA A 9 16.46 -4.58 0.90
N ALA A 10 15.66 -4.10 -0.04
CA ALA A 10 14.76 -2.98 0.18
C ALA A 10 13.51 -3.42 0.94
N ILE A 11 13.03 -4.63 0.63
CA ILE A 11 11.88 -5.25 1.28
C ILE A 11 12.27 -6.69 1.61
N SER A 12 11.95 -7.14 2.81
CA SER A 12 12.04 -8.55 3.19
C SER A 12 10.82 -8.94 4.00
N PHE A 13 10.28 -10.11 3.76
CA PHE A 13 9.20 -10.66 4.55
C PHE A 13 9.33 -12.19 4.65
N SER A 14 8.93 -12.71 5.80
CA SER A 14 9.06 -14.13 6.11
C SER A 14 7.77 -14.64 6.75
N GLU A 15 7.29 -15.78 6.21
CA GLU A 15 6.12 -16.51 6.70
C GLU A 15 4.87 -15.62 6.85
N LEU A 16 4.71 -14.63 5.95
CA LEU A 16 3.56 -13.73 6.01
C LEU A 16 2.27 -14.49 5.80
N THR A 17 1.44 -14.45 6.83
CA THR A 17 0.09 -15.00 6.80
C THR A 17 -0.92 -13.91 7.10
N LYS A 18 -2.00 -13.87 6.34
CA LYS A 18 -3.13 -12.97 6.59
C LYS A 18 -4.43 -13.72 6.49
N VAL A 19 -5.13 -13.75 7.62
CA VAL A 19 -6.49 -14.31 7.73
C VAL A 19 -7.45 -13.16 8.02
N TYR A 20 -8.50 -13.07 7.22
CA TYR A 20 -9.62 -12.15 7.45
C TYR A 20 -10.75 -12.90 8.14
N ARG A 21 -11.31 -12.28 9.18
CA ARG A 21 -12.51 -12.77 9.85
C ARG A 21 -13.74 -12.13 9.22
N LEU A 22 -14.62 -12.96 8.70
CA LEU A 22 -15.85 -12.53 8.04
C LEU A 22 -17.03 -12.80 8.98
N TYR A 23 -17.71 -11.76 9.42
CA TYR A 23 -18.92 -11.85 10.23
C TYR A 23 -20.13 -11.71 9.32
N ALA A 24 -21.11 -12.60 9.46
CA ALA A 24 -22.36 -12.53 8.70
C ALA A 24 -23.16 -11.26 9.05
N THR A 25 -23.12 -10.85 10.33
CA THR A 25 -23.74 -9.60 10.79
C THR A 25 -22.81 -8.86 11.75
N PRO A 26 -22.95 -7.52 11.86
CA PRO A 26 -22.18 -6.74 12.84
C PRO A 26 -22.43 -7.20 14.30
N ARG A 27 -23.62 -7.76 14.57
CA ARG A 27 -24.00 -8.29 15.89
C ARG A 27 -23.19 -9.54 16.26
N ASP A 28 -22.82 -10.37 15.30
CA ASP A 28 -22.03 -11.58 15.55
C ASP A 28 -20.67 -11.26 16.16
N ARG A 29 -20.06 -10.16 15.73
CA ARG A 29 -18.81 -9.66 16.31
C ARG A 29 -18.97 -9.28 17.79
N LEU A 30 -20.06 -8.58 18.14
CA LEU A 30 -20.33 -8.20 19.53
C LEU A 30 -20.60 -9.42 20.40
N VAL A 31 -21.42 -10.36 19.91
CA VAL A 31 -21.74 -11.60 20.62
C VAL A 31 -20.49 -12.44 20.83
N GLU A 32 -19.60 -12.53 19.83
CA GLU A 32 -18.31 -13.22 19.96
C GLU A 32 -17.45 -12.61 21.06
N ILE A 33 -17.33 -11.27 21.10
CA ILE A 33 -16.57 -10.58 22.15
C ILE A 33 -17.12 -10.85 23.54
N LEU A 34 -18.45 -10.88 23.70
CA LEU A 34 -19.11 -11.09 24.99
C LEU A 34 -19.11 -12.55 25.45
N THR A 35 -19.21 -13.49 24.50
CA THR A 35 -19.38 -14.92 24.81
C THR A 35 -18.11 -15.74 24.63
N GLY A 36 -17.09 -15.21 23.97
CA GLY A 36 -15.88 -15.92 23.60
C GLY A 36 -16.09 -17.06 22.58
N ARG A 37 -17.29 -17.20 22.03
CA ARG A 37 -17.61 -18.25 21.06
C ARG A 37 -17.43 -17.72 19.64
N PRO A 38 -16.57 -18.35 18.80
CA PRO A 38 -16.32 -17.89 17.44
C PRO A 38 -17.63 -17.92 16.60
N ARG A 39 -17.93 -16.78 15.96
CA ARG A 39 -19.07 -16.58 15.07
C ARG A 39 -18.68 -16.01 13.72
N HIS A 40 -17.42 -16.18 13.35
CA HIS A 40 -16.88 -15.70 12.08
C HIS A 40 -16.45 -16.86 11.19
N GLY A 41 -16.54 -16.65 9.87
CA GLY A 41 -15.79 -17.43 8.90
C GLY A 41 -14.38 -16.89 8.76
N GLU A 42 -13.43 -17.73 8.36
CA GLU A 42 -12.06 -17.30 8.11
C GLU A 42 -11.71 -17.44 6.62
N VAL A 43 -11.08 -16.41 6.07
CA VAL A 43 -10.53 -16.42 4.72
C VAL A 43 -9.03 -16.10 4.80
N ALA A 44 -8.20 -17.09 4.48
CA ALA A 44 -6.77 -16.91 4.41
C ALA A 44 -6.39 -16.29 3.07
N ALA A 45 -6.05 -15.00 3.09
CA ALA A 45 -5.60 -14.26 1.92
C ALA A 45 -4.11 -14.49 1.61
N LEU A 46 -3.28 -14.73 2.64
CA LEU A 46 -1.87 -15.11 2.50
C LEU A 46 -1.57 -16.27 3.44
N ARG A 47 -0.72 -17.20 3.00
CA ARG A 47 -0.36 -18.41 3.74
C ARG A 47 1.14 -18.64 3.70
N GLY A 48 1.87 -18.09 4.68
CA GLY A 48 3.30 -18.34 4.85
C GLY A 48 4.17 -17.85 3.68
N VAL A 49 3.87 -16.65 3.13
CA VAL A 49 4.60 -16.11 1.98
C VAL A 49 5.90 -15.48 2.44
N SER A 50 7.02 -15.84 1.78
CA SER A 50 8.34 -15.29 2.07
C SER A 50 9.02 -14.82 0.79
N ALA A 51 9.65 -13.65 0.82
CA ALA A 51 10.50 -13.17 -0.26
C ALA A 51 11.41 -12.02 0.19
N GLU A 52 12.41 -11.74 -0.65
CA GLU A 52 13.27 -10.56 -0.53
C GLU A 52 13.31 -9.80 -1.85
N VAL A 53 13.25 -8.48 -1.76
CA VAL A 53 13.34 -7.57 -2.91
C VAL A 53 14.60 -6.73 -2.76
N PRO A 54 15.61 -6.89 -3.62
CA PRO A 54 16.84 -6.09 -3.58
C PRO A 54 16.57 -4.61 -3.89
N ARG A 55 17.41 -3.72 -3.37
CA ARG A 55 17.36 -2.29 -3.71
C ARG A 55 17.58 -2.07 -5.21
N GLY A 56 16.81 -1.14 -5.79
CA GLY A 56 16.92 -0.77 -7.20
C GLY A 56 16.31 -1.78 -8.16
N SER A 57 15.59 -2.81 -7.66
CA SER A 57 14.89 -3.76 -8.51
C SER A 57 13.43 -3.35 -8.74
N VAL A 58 12.88 -3.80 -9.87
CA VAL A 58 11.46 -3.76 -10.19
C VAL A 58 10.92 -5.17 -10.11
N VAL A 59 9.86 -5.38 -9.32
CA VAL A 59 9.26 -6.70 -9.12
C VAL A 59 7.79 -6.66 -9.48
N GLY A 60 7.36 -7.60 -10.32
CA GLY A 60 5.96 -7.82 -10.66
C GLY A 60 5.35 -8.93 -9.82
N ILE A 61 4.15 -8.71 -9.28
CA ILE A 61 3.35 -9.71 -8.58
C ILE A 61 2.20 -10.11 -9.50
N ILE A 62 2.20 -11.35 -9.98
CA ILE A 62 1.19 -11.89 -10.89
C ILE A 62 0.41 -13.01 -10.23
N GLY A 63 -0.82 -13.22 -10.66
CA GLY A 63 -1.72 -14.25 -10.14
C GLY A 63 -3.18 -13.91 -10.41
N GLU A 64 -4.07 -14.85 -10.19
CA GLU A 64 -5.52 -14.72 -10.36
C GLU A 64 -6.14 -13.68 -9.40
N ASN A 65 -7.36 -13.25 -9.72
CA ASN A 65 -8.14 -12.40 -8.79
C ASN A 65 -8.42 -13.18 -7.50
N GLY A 66 -8.23 -12.52 -6.36
CA GLY A 66 -8.37 -13.17 -5.05
C GLY A 66 -7.13 -13.90 -4.54
N SER A 67 -6.02 -14.00 -5.31
CA SER A 67 -4.79 -14.69 -4.88
C SER A 67 -3.98 -13.98 -3.78
N GLY A 68 -4.44 -12.84 -3.27
CA GLY A 68 -3.79 -12.13 -2.16
C GLY A 68 -2.83 -11.01 -2.55
N LYS A 69 -2.62 -10.71 -3.85
CA LYS A 69 -1.70 -9.65 -4.33
C LYS A 69 -1.91 -8.30 -3.63
N SER A 70 -3.15 -7.81 -3.63
CA SER A 70 -3.49 -6.54 -2.98
C SER A 70 -3.31 -6.59 -1.46
N THR A 71 -3.54 -7.75 -0.84
CA THR A 71 -3.31 -7.95 0.60
C THR A 71 -1.83 -7.87 0.94
N LEU A 72 -0.96 -8.50 0.13
CA LEU A 72 0.48 -8.42 0.29
C LEU A 72 0.95 -6.97 0.15
N LEU A 73 0.53 -6.26 -0.90
CA LEU A 73 0.87 -4.84 -1.10
C LEU A 73 0.39 -3.96 0.06
N LYS A 74 -0.82 -4.19 0.59
CA LYS A 74 -1.35 -3.46 1.76
C LYS A 74 -0.51 -3.70 3.03
N ILE A 75 0.00 -4.91 3.22
CA ILE A 75 0.91 -5.21 4.34
C ILE A 75 2.25 -4.51 4.16
N LEU A 76 2.85 -4.57 2.97
CA LEU A 76 4.13 -3.92 2.67
C LEU A 76 4.02 -2.38 2.73
N ALA A 77 2.87 -1.83 2.38
CA ALA A 77 2.56 -0.40 2.53
C ALA A 77 2.24 0.02 3.98
N GLY A 78 2.16 -0.91 4.92
CA GLY A 78 1.86 -0.63 6.32
C GLY A 78 0.39 -0.28 6.61
N THR A 79 -0.51 -0.39 5.62
CA THR A 79 -1.95 -0.09 5.79
C THR A 79 -2.73 -1.25 6.40
N THR A 80 -2.14 -2.43 6.45
CA THR A 80 -2.74 -3.64 7.06
C THR A 80 -1.65 -4.44 7.76
N SER A 81 -1.95 -4.90 8.99
CA SER A 81 -1.04 -5.79 9.73
C SER A 81 -1.22 -7.25 9.29
N PRO A 82 -0.15 -8.05 9.21
CA PRO A 82 -0.25 -9.48 9.01
C PRO A 82 -0.90 -10.15 10.25
N THR A 83 -1.43 -11.36 10.08
CA THR A 83 -1.90 -12.20 11.19
C THR A 83 -0.71 -12.87 11.87
N SER A 84 0.28 -13.31 11.09
CA SER A 84 1.57 -13.83 11.59
C SER A 84 2.66 -13.62 10.53
N GLY A 85 3.91 -13.87 10.90
CA GLY A 85 5.07 -13.59 10.08
C GLY A 85 5.61 -12.18 10.31
N THR A 86 6.66 -11.84 9.59
CA THR A 86 7.34 -10.54 9.73
C THR A 86 7.54 -9.88 8.37
N SER A 87 7.50 -8.55 8.32
CA SER A 87 7.89 -7.77 7.15
C SER A 87 8.76 -6.60 7.56
N ARG A 88 9.74 -6.29 6.75
CA ARG A 88 10.60 -5.12 6.91
C ARG A 88 10.69 -4.39 5.58
N VAL A 89 10.46 -3.10 5.60
CA VAL A 89 10.64 -2.20 4.46
C VAL A 89 11.67 -1.15 4.84
N GLY A 90 12.73 -1.06 4.05
CA GLY A 90 13.85 -0.14 4.28
C GLY A 90 13.67 1.16 3.52
N GLY A 91 13.09 2.18 4.17
CA GLY A 91 12.89 3.51 3.60
C GLY A 91 11.45 3.99 3.66
N ARG A 92 11.19 5.14 3.01
CA ARG A 92 9.82 5.68 2.85
C ARG A 92 9.06 4.85 1.81
N VAL A 93 7.79 4.60 2.08
CA VAL A 93 6.90 3.86 1.18
C VAL A 93 5.89 4.84 0.58
N ALA A 94 5.90 4.97 -0.74
CA ALA A 94 4.81 5.60 -1.46
C ALA A 94 3.98 4.48 -2.11
N ALA A 95 2.72 4.34 -1.72
CA ALA A 95 1.86 3.29 -2.22
C ALA A 95 0.68 3.85 -3.00
N ILE A 96 0.52 3.42 -4.25
CA ILE A 96 -0.68 3.65 -5.05
C ILE A 96 -1.50 2.36 -4.99
N LEU A 97 -2.34 2.24 -3.96
CA LEU A 97 -3.13 1.04 -3.73
C LEU A 97 -4.45 1.03 -4.52
N GLU A 98 -4.97 2.21 -4.83
CA GLU A 98 -6.21 2.39 -5.61
C GLU A 98 -6.06 3.62 -6.50
N LEU A 99 -6.05 3.42 -7.82
CA LEU A 99 -5.94 4.50 -8.80
C LEU A 99 -7.18 5.42 -8.71
N GLY A 100 -6.96 6.71 -8.41
CA GLY A 100 -8.00 7.73 -8.45
C GLY A 100 -8.87 7.87 -7.19
N SER A 101 -8.81 6.97 -6.21
CA SER A 101 -9.63 7.06 -4.99
C SER A 101 -9.20 8.19 -4.04
N SER A 102 -7.99 8.69 -4.18
CA SER A 102 -7.43 9.76 -3.35
C SER A 102 -7.57 11.17 -3.94
N PHE A 103 -8.05 11.30 -5.17
CA PHE A 103 -8.26 12.61 -5.77
C PHE A 103 -9.64 13.17 -5.43
N HIS A 104 -9.66 14.42 -4.97
CA HIS A 104 -10.90 15.18 -4.81
C HIS A 104 -11.29 15.82 -6.14
N PRO A 105 -12.39 15.40 -6.77
CA PRO A 105 -12.76 15.85 -8.12
C PRO A 105 -13.03 17.36 -8.20
N GLU A 106 -13.48 17.98 -7.12
CA GLU A 106 -13.75 19.42 -7.03
C GLU A 106 -12.50 20.28 -6.81
N VAL A 107 -11.36 19.66 -6.56
CA VAL A 107 -10.10 20.33 -6.23
C VAL A 107 -9.17 20.26 -7.46
N THR A 108 -8.35 21.28 -7.64
CA THR A 108 -7.41 21.37 -8.77
C THR A 108 -6.38 20.24 -8.72
N GLY A 109 -5.81 19.88 -9.88
CA GLY A 109 -4.73 18.90 -9.98
C GLY A 109 -3.54 19.26 -9.08
N ARG A 110 -3.10 20.54 -9.09
CA ARG A 110 -2.05 21.05 -8.22
C ARG A 110 -2.33 20.79 -6.75
N ARG A 111 -3.53 21.14 -6.29
CA ARG A 111 -3.88 20.98 -4.87
C ARG A 111 -4.03 19.52 -4.47
N ASN A 112 -4.52 18.66 -5.36
CA ASN A 112 -4.51 17.21 -5.19
C ASN A 112 -3.08 16.68 -5.06
N ALA A 113 -2.15 17.14 -5.90
CA ALA A 113 -0.74 16.76 -5.84
C ALA A 113 -0.10 17.17 -4.50
N VAL A 114 -0.34 18.38 -4.02
CA VAL A 114 0.12 18.86 -2.70
C VAL A 114 -0.41 17.97 -1.57
N LEU A 115 -1.72 17.69 -1.58
CA LEU A 115 -2.34 16.82 -0.57
C LEU A 115 -1.74 15.41 -0.58
N GLN A 116 -1.55 14.85 -1.76
CA GLN A 116 -1.00 13.50 -1.91
C GLN A 116 0.47 13.43 -1.48
N ALA A 117 1.26 14.43 -1.81
CA ALA A 117 2.65 14.55 -1.38
C ALA A 117 2.76 14.63 0.16
N ALA A 118 1.93 15.46 0.80
CA ALA A 118 1.87 15.57 2.26
C ALA A 118 1.41 14.26 2.92
N LEU A 119 0.39 13.58 2.37
CA LEU A 119 -0.06 12.27 2.85
C LEU A 119 1.00 11.18 2.69
N SER A 120 1.90 11.34 1.72
CA SER A 120 3.05 10.46 1.51
C SER A 120 4.23 10.76 2.46
N GLY A 121 4.05 11.72 3.39
CA GLY A 121 5.02 12.05 4.43
C GLY A 121 6.13 13.01 3.99
N LEU A 122 5.92 13.80 2.92
CA LEU A 122 6.83 14.87 2.55
C LEU A 122 6.61 16.08 3.47
N SER A 123 7.71 16.73 3.87
CA SER A 123 7.66 18.03 4.56
C SER A 123 7.19 19.15 3.63
N GLY A 124 6.80 20.31 4.18
CA GLY A 124 6.35 21.44 3.38
C GLY A 124 7.35 21.84 2.29
N ASP A 125 8.63 21.94 2.64
CA ASP A 125 9.71 22.31 1.71
C ASP A 125 9.90 21.23 0.62
N GLU A 126 9.80 19.94 0.98
CA GLU A 126 9.85 18.83 0.02
C GLU A 126 8.65 18.86 -0.93
N VAL A 127 7.47 19.22 -0.43
CA VAL A 127 6.25 19.37 -1.26
C VAL A 127 6.44 20.51 -2.25
N GLU A 128 6.86 21.69 -1.80
CA GLU A 128 7.10 22.85 -2.68
C GLU A 128 8.12 22.54 -3.79
N ALA A 129 9.19 21.82 -3.45
CA ALA A 129 10.20 21.41 -4.42
C ALA A 129 9.68 20.35 -5.42
N ALA A 130 8.74 19.48 -5.01
CA ALA A 130 8.22 18.41 -5.85
C ALA A 130 7.15 18.91 -6.86
N ILE A 131 6.37 19.94 -6.54
CA ILE A 131 5.26 20.38 -7.38
C ILE A 131 5.65 20.73 -8.81
N PRO A 132 6.75 21.49 -9.08
CA PRO A 132 7.17 21.77 -10.46
C PRO A 132 7.55 20.52 -11.24
N GLU A 133 8.11 19.52 -10.59
CA GLU A 133 8.45 18.24 -11.21
C GLU A 133 7.22 17.41 -11.54
N ILE A 134 6.25 17.39 -10.62
CA ILE A 134 4.95 16.72 -10.83
C ILE A 134 4.20 17.36 -12.00
N GLU A 135 4.13 18.68 -12.05
CA GLU A 135 3.47 19.42 -13.13
C GLU A 135 4.12 19.13 -14.50
N ARG A 136 5.45 19.15 -14.57
CA ARG A 136 6.18 18.79 -15.77
C ARG A 136 5.93 17.34 -16.20
N PHE A 137 5.91 16.40 -15.24
CA PHE A 137 5.67 14.99 -15.51
C PHE A 137 4.24 14.72 -15.98
N ALA A 138 3.26 15.44 -15.41
CA ALA A 138 1.84 15.27 -15.73
C ALA A 138 1.48 15.79 -17.14
N GLU A 139 2.26 16.72 -17.69
CA GLU A 139 2.06 17.35 -19.01
C GLU A 139 0.65 17.93 -19.23
N LEU A 140 0.00 18.39 -18.16
CA LEU A 140 -1.38 18.88 -18.20
C LEU A 140 -1.49 20.38 -18.58
N GLY A 141 -0.38 21.13 -18.54
CA GLY A 141 -0.40 22.58 -18.79
C GLY A 141 -1.42 23.28 -17.90
N ASP A 142 -2.23 24.16 -18.48
CA ASP A 142 -3.24 24.95 -17.74
C ASP A 142 -4.31 24.10 -17.03
N PHE A 143 -4.48 22.81 -17.41
CA PHE A 143 -5.40 21.91 -16.76
C PHE A 143 -4.93 21.50 -15.34
N PHE A 144 -3.65 21.65 -15.04
CA PHE A 144 -3.12 21.34 -13.71
C PHE A 144 -3.74 22.24 -12.62
N ASP A 145 -4.14 23.46 -12.98
CA ASP A 145 -4.79 24.42 -12.08
C ASP A 145 -6.32 24.43 -12.21
N ARG A 146 -6.91 23.43 -12.88
CA ARG A 146 -8.37 23.23 -12.97
C ARG A 146 -8.82 22.05 -12.11
N PRO A 147 -10.12 22.04 -11.67
CA PRO A 147 -10.70 20.87 -11.00
C PRO A 147 -10.55 19.60 -11.85
N VAL A 148 -10.35 18.47 -11.16
CA VAL A 148 -10.09 17.18 -11.82
C VAL A 148 -11.32 16.63 -12.56
N LYS A 149 -12.51 17.05 -12.21
CA LYS A 149 -13.77 16.64 -12.87
C LYS A 149 -14.00 17.34 -14.19
#